data_53dee10a11a37658863495099870a2c1
#
_entry.id   53dee10a11a37658863495099870a2c1
#
_cell.length_a   1.000
_cell.length_b   1.000
_cell.length_c   1.000
_cell.angle_alpha   90.00
_cell.angle_beta   90.00
_cell.angle_gamma   90.00
#
_symmetry.space_group_name_H-M   'P 1'
#
loop_
_entity.id
_entity.type
_entity.pdbx_description
1 polymer ?
#
loop_
_entity_poly.entity_id
_entity_poly.type
_entity_poly.pdbx_seq_one_letter_code
_entity_poly.pdbx_strand_id
1 'polypeptide(L)'
;VATILRDWSYRYQWLYDAIAGLAALSVGGEVRFRQLALQGLTIHPETKVLDLCCGSGQATQILVQFSQNVTGLDASPLSLKRAQQNVTQAQYVEAFAENMPFPDACFDLVHTSTALHEMEPSQLQQILKEVYRVLKPEGIFTLVDFHAPNNWVFWPGLSLFLLLFETETAWQLLKTDLTKLLEETGFKVCKQNFYAGGSLQVLQVKR
;
A
#
# COMPACT_ATOMS: atom_id res chain seq x y z
N VAL A 1 -3.65 19.29 9.47
CA VAL A 1 -5.07 19.62 9.21
C VAL A 1 -5.39 19.14 7.81
N ALA A 2 -6.35 18.20 7.69
CA ALA A 2 -6.80 17.71 6.39
C ALA A 2 -7.35 18.89 5.56
N THR A 3 -7.01 18.94 4.27
CA THR A 3 -7.55 19.96 3.37
C THR A 3 -8.97 19.59 2.94
N ILE A 4 -9.77 20.59 2.53
CA ILE A 4 -11.11 20.37 1.96
C ILE A 4 -11.03 19.44 0.74
N LEU A 5 -9.94 19.52 -0.04
CA LEU A 5 -9.74 18.67 -1.22
C LEU A 5 -9.53 17.20 -0.85
N ARG A 6 -8.81 16.93 0.26
CA ARG A 6 -8.66 15.58 0.79
C ARG A 6 -10.01 15.02 1.24
N ASP A 7 -10.78 15.77 2.03
CA ASP A 7 -12.11 15.33 2.47
C ASP A 7 -13.04 15.03 1.28
N TRP A 8 -12.97 15.84 0.25
CA TRP A 8 -13.74 15.62 -0.98
C TRP A 8 -13.25 14.39 -1.75
N SER A 9 -11.95 14.13 -1.82
CA SER A 9 -11.43 12.93 -2.49
C SER A 9 -11.93 11.63 -1.84
N TYR A 10 -12.01 11.58 -0.52
CA TYR A 10 -12.58 10.44 0.20
C TYR A 10 -14.11 10.34 0.06
N ARG A 11 -14.79 11.48 -0.03
CA ARG A 11 -16.25 11.52 -0.18
C ARG A 11 -16.69 11.17 -1.60
N TYR A 12 -15.97 11.62 -2.61
CA TYR A 12 -16.28 11.44 -4.03
C TYR A 12 -15.26 10.52 -4.70
N GLN A 13 -15.61 9.24 -4.85
CA GLN A 13 -14.72 8.22 -5.43
C GLN A 13 -14.11 8.64 -6.77
N TRP A 14 -14.90 9.25 -7.67
CA TRP A 14 -14.42 9.69 -8.98
C TRP A 14 -13.27 10.71 -8.88
N LEU A 15 -13.28 11.55 -7.83
CA LEU A 15 -12.22 12.55 -7.62
C LEU A 15 -10.95 11.85 -7.13
N TYR A 16 -11.08 10.90 -6.21
CA TYR A 16 -9.96 10.06 -5.77
C TYR A 16 -9.32 9.32 -6.95
N ASP A 17 -10.16 8.66 -7.78
CA ASP A 17 -9.68 7.89 -8.95
C ASP A 17 -9.00 8.81 -9.98
N ALA A 18 -9.50 10.02 -10.20
CA ALA A 18 -8.87 11.00 -11.08
C ALA A 18 -7.50 11.45 -10.56
N ILE A 19 -7.38 11.73 -9.26
CA ILE A 19 -6.12 12.14 -8.61
C ILE A 19 -5.11 10.99 -8.67
N ALA A 20 -5.52 9.79 -8.29
CA ALA A 20 -4.68 8.59 -8.34
C ALA A 20 -4.24 8.29 -9.78
N GLY A 21 -5.14 8.41 -10.75
CA GLY A 21 -4.83 8.24 -12.16
C GLY A 21 -3.80 9.24 -12.69
N LEU A 22 -3.92 10.52 -12.32
CA LEU A 22 -2.94 11.55 -12.68
C LEU A 22 -1.55 11.27 -12.07
N ALA A 23 -1.50 10.89 -10.78
CA ALA A 23 -0.26 10.51 -10.13
C ALA A 23 0.39 9.28 -10.81
N ALA A 24 -0.43 8.30 -11.18
CA ALA A 24 0.02 7.08 -11.86
C ALA A 24 0.58 7.33 -13.28
N LEU A 25 0.25 8.44 -13.94
CA LEU A 25 0.83 8.78 -15.26
C LEU A 25 2.35 8.88 -15.20
N SER A 26 2.92 9.31 -14.08
CA SER A 26 4.37 9.42 -13.87
C SER A 26 5.11 8.07 -13.99
N VAL A 27 4.38 6.96 -13.85
CA VAL A 27 4.92 5.59 -13.91
C VAL A 27 4.31 4.75 -15.04
N GLY A 28 3.53 5.37 -15.92
CA GLY A 28 2.96 4.71 -17.10
C GLY A 28 1.53 4.19 -16.92
N GLY A 29 0.76 4.78 -16.01
CA GLY A 29 -0.65 4.53 -15.79
C GLY A 29 -0.96 3.66 -14.56
N GLU A 30 -2.24 3.63 -14.19
CA GLU A 30 -2.69 3.02 -12.92
C GLU A 30 -2.44 1.52 -12.85
N VAL A 31 -2.71 0.77 -13.91
CA VAL A 31 -2.47 -0.69 -13.95
C VAL A 31 -0.99 -0.98 -13.69
N ARG A 32 -0.09 -0.27 -14.39
CA ARG A 32 1.33 -0.43 -14.19
C ARG A 32 1.76 -0.04 -12.78
N PHE A 33 1.23 1.07 -12.25
CA PHE A 33 1.49 1.51 -10.89
C PHE A 33 1.18 0.40 -9.86
N ARG A 34 -0.02 -0.21 -9.93
CA ARG A 34 -0.45 -1.29 -9.03
C ARG A 34 0.38 -2.57 -9.17
N GLN A 35 0.97 -2.79 -10.33
CA GLN A 35 1.82 -3.96 -10.59
C GLN A 35 3.29 -3.76 -10.20
N LEU A 36 3.74 -2.53 -9.92
CA LEU A 36 5.17 -2.25 -9.64
C LEU A 36 5.73 -3.11 -8.52
N ALA A 37 4.98 -3.23 -7.42
CA ALA A 37 5.42 -3.98 -6.25
C ALA A 37 5.34 -5.51 -6.45
N LEU A 38 4.66 -5.99 -7.49
CA LEU A 38 4.51 -7.42 -7.80
C LEU A 38 5.51 -7.91 -8.85
N GLN A 39 6.29 -6.99 -9.47
CA GLN A 39 7.20 -7.32 -10.56
C GLN A 39 8.31 -8.27 -10.11
N GLY A 40 8.42 -9.40 -10.82
CA GLY A 40 9.43 -10.44 -10.56
C GLY A 40 9.02 -11.45 -9.49
N LEU A 41 7.81 -11.34 -8.93
CA LEU A 41 7.26 -12.36 -8.05
C LEU A 41 6.53 -13.42 -8.87
N THR A 42 6.65 -14.66 -8.44
CA THR A 42 5.82 -15.76 -8.91
C THR A 42 4.66 -15.93 -7.93
N ILE A 43 3.46 -15.59 -8.38
CA ILE A 43 2.23 -15.75 -7.61
C ILE A 43 1.41 -16.86 -8.27
N HIS A 44 1.09 -17.89 -7.52
CA HIS A 44 0.31 -19.02 -7.99
C HIS A 44 -1.17 -18.88 -7.62
N PRO A 45 -2.10 -19.57 -8.31
CA PRO A 45 -3.53 -19.50 -7.99
C PRO A 45 -3.86 -19.84 -6.52
N GLU A 46 -3.07 -20.70 -5.89
CA GLU A 46 -3.21 -21.12 -4.48
C GLU A 46 -2.51 -20.21 -3.47
N THR A 47 -1.70 -19.24 -3.90
CA THR A 47 -0.99 -18.30 -3.02
C THR A 47 -2.00 -17.53 -2.16
N LYS A 48 -1.85 -17.60 -0.84
CA LYS A 48 -2.69 -16.81 0.07
C LYS A 48 -2.17 -15.37 0.17
N VAL A 49 -2.97 -14.44 -0.33
CA VAL A 49 -2.60 -13.02 -0.46
C VAL A 49 -3.45 -12.16 0.48
N LEU A 50 -2.81 -11.29 1.23
CA LEU A 50 -3.46 -10.21 1.95
C LEU A 50 -3.19 -8.89 1.23
N ASP A 51 -4.26 -8.20 0.83
CA ASP A 51 -4.23 -6.80 0.39
C ASP A 51 -4.51 -5.92 1.62
N LEU A 52 -3.45 -5.37 2.19
CA LEU A 52 -3.48 -4.61 3.44
C LEU A 52 -3.83 -3.15 3.15
N CYS A 53 -4.84 -2.61 3.84
CA CYS A 53 -5.43 -1.30 3.59
C CYS A 53 -5.94 -1.21 2.14
N CYS A 54 -6.78 -2.19 1.76
CA CYS A 54 -7.19 -2.41 0.37
C CYS A 54 -8.06 -1.29 -0.23
N GLY A 55 -8.57 -0.38 0.61
CA GLY A 55 -9.44 0.70 0.18
C GLY A 55 -10.67 0.19 -0.58
N SER A 56 -10.95 0.74 -1.75
CA SER A 56 -12.04 0.30 -2.63
C SER A 56 -11.64 -0.80 -3.61
N GLY A 57 -10.51 -1.49 -3.38
CA GLY A 57 -10.13 -2.72 -4.07
C GLY A 57 -9.31 -2.53 -5.34
N GLN A 58 -8.66 -1.38 -5.55
CA GLN A 58 -7.89 -1.15 -6.78
C GLN A 58 -6.69 -2.10 -6.91
N ALA A 59 -5.94 -2.34 -5.82
CA ALA A 59 -4.85 -3.33 -5.82
C ALA A 59 -5.41 -4.75 -5.80
N THR A 60 -6.50 -4.98 -5.04
CA THR A 60 -7.21 -6.26 -5.00
C THR A 60 -7.58 -6.75 -6.40
N GLN A 61 -8.06 -5.84 -7.28
CA GLN A 61 -8.44 -6.17 -8.66
C GLN A 61 -7.27 -6.74 -9.49
N ILE A 62 -6.05 -6.33 -9.19
CA ILE A 62 -4.84 -6.88 -9.82
C ILE A 62 -4.47 -8.22 -9.17
N LEU A 63 -4.53 -8.32 -7.85
CA LEU A 63 -4.12 -9.51 -7.11
C LEU A 63 -4.98 -10.73 -7.45
N VAL A 64 -6.30 -10.57 -7.65
CA VAL A 64 -7.21 -11.66 -8.03
C VAL A 64 -6.95 -12.20 -9.44
N GLN A 65 -6.17 -11.51 -10.27
CA GLN A 65 -5.73 -12.04 -11.57
C GLN A 65 -4.64 -13.10 -11.43
N PHE A 66 -3.94 -13.12 -10.30
CA PHE A 66 -2.83 -14.04 -10.02
C PHE A 66 -3.20 -15.12 -9.01
N SER A 67 -4.07 -14.83 -8.03
CA SER A 67 -4.45 -15.75 -6.97
C SER A 67 -5.97 -15.84 -6.80
N GLN A 68 -6.44 -17.04 -6.45
CA GLN A 68 -7.85 -17.31 -6.08
C GLN A 68 -8.09 -17.10 -4.56
N ASN A 69 -7.03 -16.86 -3.77
CA ASN A 69 -7.09 -16.74 -2.32
C ASN A 69 -6.66 -15.34 -1.87
N VAL A 70 -7.39 -14.32 -2.31
CA VAL A 70 -7.12 -12.92 -1.96
C VAL A 70 -8.08 -12.46 -0.87
N THR A 71 -7.50 -11.89 0.21
CA THR A 71 -8.24 -11.23 1.29
C THR A 71 -7.86 -9.76 1.31
N GLY A 72 -8.83 -8.87 1.21
CA GLY A 72 -8.66 -7.43 1.45
C GLY A 72 -8.97 -7.09 2.91
N LEU A 73 -8.12 -6.31 3.55
CA LEU A 73 -8.35 -5.77 4.89
C LEU A 73 -8.34 -4.25 4.83
N ASP A 74 -9.35 -3.62 5.44
CA ASP A 74 -9.42 -2.18 5.59
C ASP A 74 -10.24 -1.83 6.85
N ALA A 75 -9.95 -0.68 7.47
CA ALA A 75 -10.67 -0.20 8.65
C ALA A 75 -11.97 0.55 8.27
N SER A 76 -12.16 0.90 7.00
CA SER A 76 -13.30 1.68 6.53
C SER A 76 -14.41 0.77 5.97
N PRO A 77 -15.56 0.66 6.66
CA PRO A 77 -16.69 -0.13 6.14
C PRO A 77 -17.21 0.39 4.79
N LEU A 78 -17.08 1.71 4.55
CA LEU A 78 -17.47 2.30 3.27
C LEU A 78 -16.54 1.87 2.13
N SER A 79 -15.24 1.84 2.38
CA SER A 79 -14.23 1.36 1.43
C SER A 79 -14.45 -0.12 1.12
N LEU A 80 -14.65 -0.95 2.14
CA LEU A 80 -14.93 -2.38 1.97
C LEU A 80 -16.21 -2.65 1.20
N LYS A 81 -17.26 -1.88 1.45
CA LYS A 81 -18.50 -2.00 0.66
C LYS A 81 -18.25 -1.74 -0.83
N ARG A 82 -17.44 -0.75 -1.16
CA ARG A 82 -17.03 -0.46 -2.55
C ARG A 82 -16.15 -1.58 -3.11
N ALA A 83 -15.18 -2.05 -2.33
CA ALA A 83 -14.30 -3.14 -2.73
C ALA A 83 -15.08 -4.42 -3.07
N GLN A 84 -16.07 -4.79 -2.25
CA GLN A 84 -16.97 -5.93 -2.49
C GLN A 84 -17.78 -5.78 -3.78
N GLN A 85 -18.16 -4.56 -4.14
CA GLN A 85 -18.87 -4.30 -5.39
C GLN A 85 -17.93 -4.35 -6.61
N ASN A 86 -16.69 -3.87 -6.45
CA ASN A 86 -15.71 -3.76 -7.52
C ASN A 86 -15.03 -5.10 -7.83
N VAL A 87 -14.76 -5.90 -6.79
CA VAL A 87 -13.99 -7.15 -6.89
C VAL A 87 -14.65 -8.23 -6.06
N THR A 88 -15.57 -8.95 -6.66
CA THR A 88 -16.39 -9.99 -5.98
C THR A 88 -15.63 -11.30 -5.74
N GLN A 89 -14.44 -11.47 -6.34
CA GLN A 89 -13.63 -12.68 -6.24
C GLN A 89 -12.78 -12.74 -4.95
N ALA A 90 -12.62 -11.62 -4.23
CA ALA A 90 -11.86 -11.54 -3.00
C ALA A 90 -12.76 -11.65 -1.76
N GLN A 91 -12.17 -12.04 -0.65
CA GLN A 91 -12.77 -11.92 0.68
C GLN A 91 -12.40 -10.58 1.30
N TYR A 92 -13.25 -10.06 2.20
CA TYR A 92 -12.99 -8.78 2.83
C TYR A 92 -13.20 -8.84 4.34
N VAL A 93 -12.28 -8.22 5.07
CA VAL A 93 -12.28 -8.18 6.54
C VAL A 93 -12.16 -6.73 7.00
N GLU A 94 -13.11 -6.29 7.84
CA GLU A 94 -13.07 -5.00 8.51
C GLU A 94 -12.22 -5.13 9.77
N ALA A 95 -11.03 -4.52 9.77
CA ALA A 95 -10.14 -4.47 10.92
C ALA A 95 -9.08 -3.37 10.76
N PHE A 96 -8.49 -2.98 11.88
CA PHE A 96 -7.30 -2.12 11.89
C PHE A 96 -6.06 -2.94 11.55
N ALA A 97 -5.16 -2.34 10.75
CA ALA A 97 -3.93 -2.99 10.29
C ALA A 97 -2.94 -3.30 11.42
N GLU A 98 -2.98 -2.53 12.51
CA GLU A 98 -2.18 -2.74 13.73
C GLU A 98 -2.69 -3.85 14.65
N ASN A 99 -3.86 -4.45 14.35
CA ASN A 99 -4.45 -5.55 15.11
C ASN A 99 -5.26 -6.46 14.19
N MET A 100 -4.58 -7.26 13.37
CA MET A 100 -5.22 -8.08 12.34
C MET A 100 -5.84 -9.34 12.94
N PRO A 101 -7.12 -9.68 12.61
CA PRO A 101 -7.82 -10.85 13.13
C PRO A 101 -7.43 -12.13 12.40
N PHE A 102 -6.15 -12.30 12.10
CA PHE A 102 -5.62 -13.46 11.41
C PHE A 102 -4.64 -14.24 12.31
N PRO A 103 -4.57 -15.58 12.18
CA PRO A 103 -3.55 -16.35 12.86
C PRO A 103 -2.14 -16.04 12.36
N ASP A 104 -1.14 -16.40 13.15
CA ASP A 104 0.25 -16.29 12.76
C ASP A 104 0.54 -17.15 11.53
N ALA A 105 1.45 -16.70 10.68
CA ALA A 105 1.98 -17.45 9.55
C ALA A 105 0.89 -18.02 8.61
N CYS A 106 -0.11 -17.20 8.25
CA CYS A 106 -1.25 -17.66 7.43
C CYS A 106 -1.19 -17.17 5.97
N PHE A 107 -0.41 -16.11 5.65
CA PHE A 107 -0.30 -15.58 4.30
C PHE A 107 1.06 -15.86 3.67
N ASP A 108 1.07 -16.11 2.36
CA ASP A 108 2.29 -16.26 1.55
C ASP A 108 2.80 -14.91 1.06
N LEU A 109 1.86 -13.99 0.79
CA LEU A 109 2.11 -12.63 0.31
C LEU A 109 1.22 -11.64 1.06
N VAL A 110 1.82 -10.57 1.58
CA VAL A 110 1.11 -9.36 2.00
C VAL A 110 1.48 -8.24 1.04
N HIS A 111 0.49 -7.52 0.56
CA HIS A 111 0.67 -6.36 -0.32
C HIS A 111 0.01 -5.13 0.28
N THR A 112 0.63 -3.97 0.13
CA THR A 112 0.00 -2.67 0.42
C THR A 112 0.40 -1.63 -0.63
N SER A 113 -0.50 -0.74 -0.96
CA SER A 113 -0.29 0.26 -2.00
C SER A 113 -0.80 1.62 -1.56
N THR A 114 0.12 2.57 -1.35
CA THR A 114 -0.20 3.95 -0.99
C THR A 114 -1.13 4.07 0.22
N ALA A 115 -0.72 3.45 1.34
CA ALA A 115 -1.48 3.47 2.58
C ALA A 115 -0.62 3.79 3.82
N LEU A 116 0.67 3.44 3.80
CA LEU A 116 1.52 3.59 4.98
C LEU A 116 1.82 5.05 5.31
N HIS A 117 1.74 5.95 4.32
CA HIS A 117 1.90 7.39 4.53
C HIS A 117 0.76 8.03 5.34
N GLU A 118 -0.35 7.34 5.53
CA GLU A 118 -1.44 7.82 6.38
C GLU A 118 -1.23 7.47 7.87
N MET A 119 -0.25 6.63 8.17
CA MET A 119 -0.05 6.07 9.51
C MET A 119 0.90 6.92 10.35
N GLU A 120 0.54 7.12 11.62
CA GLU A 120 1.47 7.69 12.60
C GLU A 120 2.67 6.76 12.80
N PRO A 121 3.87 7.28 13.13
CA PRO A 121 5.07 6.45 13.25
C PRO A 121 4.95 5.26 14.22
N SER A 122 4.26 5.43 15.33
CA SER A 122 4.01 4.34 16.29
C SER A 122 3.06 3.28 15.74
N GLN A 123 2.04 3.70 15.01
CA GLN A 123 1.09 2.82 14.34
C GLN A 123 1.77 2.05 13.21
N LEU A 124 2.61 2.72 12.41
CA LEU A 124 3.39 2.08 11.36
C LEU A 124 4.25 0.94 11.90
N GLN A 125 4.93 1.14 13.04
CA GLN A 125 5.72 0.08 13.68
C GLN A 125 4.85 -1.12 14.10
N GLN A 126 3.65 -0.88 14.63
CA GLN A 126 2.72 -1.96 15.01
C GLN A 126 2.23 -2.71 13.78
N ILE A 127 1.87 -2.00 12.71
CA ILE A 127 1.45 -2.60 11.45
C ILE A 127 2.54 -3.51 10.88
N LEU A 128 3.80 -3.07 10.85
CA LEU A 128 4.90 -3.88 10.34
C LEU A 128 5.13 -5.15 11.17
N LYS A 129 4.96 -5.08 12.52
CA LYS A 129 5.00 -6.27 13.38
C LYS A 129 3.85 -7.24 13.08
N GLU A 130 2.64 -6.72 12.85
CA GLU A 130 1.49 -7.53 12.47
C GLU A 130 1.68 -8.18 11.08
N VAL A 131 2.19 -7.44 10.10
CA VAL A 131 2.56 -7.99 8.79
C VAL A 131 3.57 -9.12 8.95
N TYR A 132 4.62 -8.91 9.76
CA TYR A 132 5.59 -9.95 10.06
C TYR A 132 4.96 -11.18 10.71
N ARG A 133 4.05 -10.97 11.67
CA ARG A 133 3.35 -12.06 12.37
C ARG A 133 2.50 -12.92 11.44
N VAL A 134 1.68 -12.29 10.60
CA VAL A 134 0.72 -12.99 9.73
C VAL A 134 1.36 -13.62 8.50
N LEU A 135 2.54 -13.18 8.08
CA LEU A 135 3.30 -13.80 6.99
C LEU A 135 3.85 -15.16 7.42
N LYS A 136 3.83 -16.12 6.53
CA LYS A 136 4.55 -17.38 6.70
C LYS A 136 6.07 -17.17 6.72
N PRO A 137 6.85 -18.11 7.31
CA PRO A 137 8.29 -18.15 7.05
C PRO A 137 8.54 -18.14 5.54
N GLU A 138 9.49 -17.34 5.06
CA GLU A 138 9.79 -17.14 3.65
C GLU A 138 8.71 -16.36 2.86
N GLY A 139 7.61 -15.95 3.51
CA GLY A 139 6.57 -15.11 2.93
C GLY A 139 7.09 -13.72 2.57
N ILE A 140 6.44 -13.09 1.61
CA ILE A 140 6.90 -11.81 1.04
C ILE A 140 5.93 -10.71 1.44
N PHE A 141 6.48 -9.58 1.90
CA PHE A 141 5.75 -8.33 1.99
C PHE A 141 6.17 -7.40 0.85
N THR A 142 5.19 -6.86 0.14
CA THR A 142 5.42 -5.90 -0.95
C THR A 142 4.69 -4.60 -0.67
N LEU A 143 5.35 -3.50 -0.93
CA LEU A 143 4.75 -2.19 -0.77
C LEU A 143 5.13 -1.23 -1.88
N VAL A 144 4.25 -0.28 -2.15
CA VAL A 144 4.52 0.93 -2.92
C VAL A 144 3.99 2.12 -2.15
N ASP A 145 4.85 3.11 -1.88
CA ASP A 145 4.46 4.32 -1.16
C ASP A 145 5.38 5.50 -1.47
N PHE A 146 5.06 6.68 -0.93
CA PHE A 146 5.84 7.89 -1.13
C PHE A 146 7.25 7.78 -0.55
N HIS A 147 8.16 8.49 -1.19
CA HIS A 147 9.54 8.62 -0.78
C HIS A 147 10.05 10.02 -1.09
N ALA A 148 11.05 10.49 -0.35
CA ALA A 148 11.72 11.76 -0.61
C ALA A 148 12.41 11.72 -1.98
N PRO A 149 12.11 12.65 -2.92
CA PRO A 149 12.72 12.62 -4.24
C PRO A 149 14.24 12.68 -4.19
N ASN A 150 14.89 11.81 -4.95
CA ASN A 150 16.34 11.85 -5.15
C ASN A 150 16.76 13.00 -6.09
N ASN A 151 15.82 13.48 -6.92
CA ASN A 151 16.02 14.59 -7.84
C ASN A 151 15.17 15.78 -7.39
N TRP A 152 15.84 16.92 -7.13
CA TRP A 152 15.23 18.14 -6.63
C TRP A 152 14.11 18.70 -7.54
N VAL A 153 14.14 18.40 -8.84
CA VAL A 153 13.12 18.83 -9.81
C VAL A 153 11.73 18.27 -9.48
N PHE A 154 11.65 17.13 -8.80
CA PHE A 154 10.38 16.50 -8.43
C PHE A 154 9.81 17.01 -7.09
N TRP A 155 10.61 17.72 -6.29
CA TRP A 155 10.16 18.24 -4.99
C TRP A 155 8.96 19.19 -5.08
N PRO A 156 8.90 20.18 -5.99
CA PRO A 156 7.74 21.07 -6.05
C PRO A 156 6.44 20.35 -6.36
N GLY A 157 6.46 19.39 -7.28
CA GLY A 157 5.28 18.60 -7.65
C GLY A 157 4.78 17.72 -6.49
N LEU A 158 5.68 16.96 -5.86
CA LEU A 158 5.33 16.13 -4.70
C LEU A 158 4.86 17.00 -3.53
N SER A 159 5.57 18.09 -3.21
CA SER A 159 5.19 18.97 -2.11
C SER A 159 3.82 19.58 -2.30
N LEU A 160 3.50 20.02 -3.52
CA LEU A 160 2.18 20.55 -3.84
C LEU A 160 1.10 19.49 -3.69
N PHE A 161 1.36 18.26 -4.18
CA PHE A 161 0.44 17.13 -4.03
C PHE A 161 0.17 16.83 -2.56
N LEU A 162 1.22 16.65 -1.76
CA LEU A 162 1.09 16.35 -0.33
C LEU A 162 0.38 17.46 0.44
N LEU A 163 0.66 18.73 0.10
CA LEU A 163 0.01 19.88 0.74
C LEU A 163 -1.50 19.91 0.45
N LEU A 164 -1.91 19.50 -0.73
CA LEU A 164 -3.32 19.58 -1.16
C LEU A 164 -4.13 18.36 -0.73
N PHE A 165 -3.54 17.17 -0.75
CA PHE A 165 -4.28 15.92 -0.65
C PHE A 165 -3.89 15.04 0.54
N GLU A 166 -2.75 15.32 1.23
CA GLU A 166 -2.25 14.46 2.28
C GLU A 166 -2.18 15.15 3.65
N THR A 167 -1.91 14.36 4.68
CA THR A 167 -1.75 14.83 6.05
C THR A 167 -0.27 14.96 6.43
N GLU A 168 -0.02 15.38 7.68
CA GLU A 168 1.32 15.49 8.23
C GLU A 168 2.06 14.14 8.27
N THR A 169 1.34 13.02 8.40
CA THR A 169 1.89 11.67 8.38
C THR A 169 2.62 11.34 7.09
N ALA A 170 2.13 11.82 5.94
CA ALA A 170 2.84 11.66 4.66
C ALA A 170 4.20 12.38 4.65
N TRP A 171 4.28 13.57 5.24
CA TRP A 171 5.55 14.29 5.42
C TRP A 171 6.51 13.59 6.39
N GLN A 172 5.95 12.92 7.42
CA GLN A 172 6.73 12.11 8.35
C GLN A 172 7.28 10.87 7.65
N LEU A 173 6.47 10.21 6.79
CA LEU A 173 6.93 9.07 6.01
C LEU A 173 8.11 9.43 5.09
N LEU A 174 8.12 10.62 4.45
CA LEU A 174 9.25 11.05 3.63
C LEU A 174 10.57 11.16 4.40
N LYS A 175 10.50 11.33 5.72
CA LYS A 175 11.67 11.40 6.62
C LYS A 175 12.02 10.04 7.23
N THR A 176 11.18 9.04 7.02
CA THR A 176 11.33 7.71 7.60
C THR A 176 12.10 6.81 6.64
N ASP A 177 13.18 6.20 7.12
CA ASP A 177 13.85 5.12 6.40
C ASP A 177 13.04 3.82 6.59
N LEU A 178 12.12 3.57 5.64
CA LEU A 178 11.29 2.35 5.66
C LEU A 178 12.12 1.07 5.56
N THR A 179 13.23 1.10 4.86
CA THR A 179 14.12 -0.05 4.72
C THR A 179 14.68 -0.44 6.09
N LYS A 180 15.23 0.54 6.81
CA LYS A 180 15.74 0.33 8.17
C LYS A 180 14.65 -0.15 9.12
N LEU A 181 13.46 0.46 9.07
CA LEU A 181 12.34 0.09 9.94
C LEU A 181 11.86 -1.35 9.68
N LEU A 182 11.85 -1.79 8.42
CA LEU A 182 11.54 -3.16 8.04
C LEU A 182 12.60 -4.13 8.55
N GLU A 183 13.89 -3.81 8.42
CA GLU A 183 15.00 -4.63 8.94
C GLU A 183 14.96 -4.74 10.48
N GLU A 184 14.67 -3.64 11.18
CA GLU A 184 14.47 -3.63 12.64
C GLU A 184 13.28 -4.49 13.09
N THR A 185 12.27 -4.67 12.21
CA THR A 185 11.14 -5.57 12.47
C THR A 185 11.49 -7.04 12.22
N GLY A 186 12.60 -7.33 11.53
CA GLY A 186 13.08 -8.69 11.24
C GLY A 186 12.97 -9.07 9.76
N PHE A 187 12.48 -8.20 8.89
CA PHE A 187 12.44 -8.45 7.46
C PHE A 187 13.82 -8.38 6.81
N LYS A 188 13.99 -9.16 5.76
CA LYS A 188 15.14 -9.06 4.85
C LYS A 188 14.72 -8.34 3.57
N VAL A 189 15.35 -7.23 3.25
CA VAL A 189 15.11 -6.49 2.01
C VAL A 189 15.66 -7.29 0.82
N CYS A 190 14.78 -7.62 -0.12
CA CYS A 190 15.11 -8.36 -1.34
C CYS A 190 15.24 -7.42 -2.54
N LYS A 191 14.40 -6.38 -2.60
CA LYS A 191 14.36 -5.44 -3.71
C LYS A 191 13.89 -4.07 -3.24
N GLN A 192 14.58 -3.04 -3.73
CA GLN A 192 14.15 -1.64 -3.59
C GLN A 192 14.31 -0.94 -4.95
N ASN A 193 13.25 -0.32 -5.41
CA ASN A 193 13.25 0.49 -6.63
C ASN A 193 12.60 1.84 -6.35
N PHE A 194 13.07 2.84 -7.08
CA PHE A 194 12.53 4.20 -7.04
C PHE A 194 11.97 4.59 -8.40
N TYR A 195 10.85 5.31 -8.38
CA TYR A 195 10.15 5.79 -9.56
C TYR A 195 9.83 7.27 -9.41
N ALA A 196 9.39 7.91 -10.50
CA ALA A 196 9.02 9.32 -10.51
C ALA A 196 10.09 10.22 -9.86
N GLY A 197 11.36 10.09 -10.30
CA GLY A 197 12.48 10.86 -9.76
C GLY A 197 12.79 10.61 -8.29
N GLY A 198 12.38 9.46 -7.76
CA GLY A 198 12.55 9.06 -6.37
C GLY A 198 11.36 9.39 -5.47
N SER A 199 10.29 10.03 -5.98
CA SER A 199 9.09 10.36 -5.20
C SER A 199 8.25 9.16 -4.79
N LEU A 200 8.48 8.01 -5.40
CA LEU A 200 7.80 6.76 -5.15
C LEU A 200 8.82 5.66 -4.93
N GLN A 201 8.65 4.89 -3.86
CA GLN A 201 9.46 3.70 -3.59
C GLN A 201 8.61 2.44 -3.68
N VAL A 202 9.26 1.38 -4.15
CA VAL A 202 8.74 0.02 -4.17
C VAL A 202 9.71 -0.86 -3.42
N LEU A 203 9.20 -1.58 -2.43
CA LEU A 203 9.97 -2.53 -1.64
C LEU A 203 9.37 -3.93 -1.74
N GLN A 204 10.23 -4.93 -1.82
CA GLN A 204 9.91 -6.34 -1.63
C GLN A 204 10.81 -6.85 -0.53
N VAL A 205 10.21 -7.33 0.56
CA VAL A 205 10.94 -7.83 1.72
C VAL A 205 10.42 -9.20 2.11
N LYS A 206 11.27 -10.00 2.71
CA LYS A 206 11.01 -11.39 3.09
C LYS A 206 11.04 -11.52 4.60
N ARG A 207 10.09 -12.32 5.13
CA ARG A 207 10.09 -12.75 6.52
C ARG A 207 11.19 -13.77 6.79
#